data_9168dbb2536ab9a185318d9474baeab5
#
_entry.id   9168dbb2536ab9a185318d9474baeab5
#
_cell.length_a   1.000
_cell.length_b   1.000
_cell.length_c   1.000
_cell.angle_alpha   90.00
_cell.angle_beta   90.00
_cell.angle_gamma   90.00
#
_symmetry.space_group_name_H-M   'P 1'
#
loop_
_entity.id
_entity.type
_entity.pdbx_description
1 polymer ?
#
loop_
_entity_poly.entity_id
_entity_poly.type
_entity_poly.pdbx_seq_one_letter_code
_entity_poly.pdbx_strand_id
1 'polypeptide(L)'
;MTDIEKGRWALGGATPADILGRLPHMQRVMAVLKGNGATHERIGAVGTVRAEGDWIALGGAVHTARIDAARLAGVTLDTSSEMGGQVYPSLDFTDAEGASVLRIVGMDGADAVVGALDGLMRRAVDAVPRIRPAGDAPKDFSDDPGLVLLERLRDEGTAVTIRAAHPGCEQSWHGRIETVKPGMGFANVMTPDFHLHLRAGTVSGWREDGDRFVALGPDSVETGLVIERVAAE
;
A
#
# COMPACT_ATOMS: atom_id res chain seq x y z
N MET A 1 16.22 -9.61 22.69
CA MET A 1 15.53 -8.41 22.20
C MET A 1 16.59 -7.32 22.08
N THR A 2 16.99 -7.01 20.88
CA THR A 2 17.93 -5.90 20.63
C THR A 2 17.18 -4.61 20.93
N ASP A 3 17.77 -3.73 21.74
CA ASP A 3 17.18 -2.41 22.01
C ASP A 3 17.28 -1.59 20.73
N ILE A 4 16.19 -1.55 19.96
CA ILE A 4 16.18 -0.87 18.65
C ILE A 4 15.97 0.61 18.90
N GLU A 5 16.98 1.39 18.55
CA GLU A 5 16.91 2.84 18.64
C GLU A 5 15.70 3.36 17.85
N LYS A 6 14.84 4.11 18.55
CA LYS A 6 13.68 4.78 17.93
C LYS A 6 14.15 6.02 17.19
N GLY A 7 13.80 6.12 15.92
CA GLY A 7 14.20 7.24 15.12
C GLY A 7 13.86 7.08 13.65
N ARG A 8 14.43 7.96 12.86
CA ARG A 8 14.25 7.98 11.42
C ARG A 8 15.59 8.21 10.72
N TRP A 9 15.88 7.38 9.70
CA TRP A 9 17.16 7.40 9.01
C TRP A 9 17.01 7.27 7.50
N ALA A 10 17.65 8.16 6.77
CA ALA A 10 17.92 7.93 5.36
C ALA A 10 18.94 6.79 5.22
N LEU A 11 18.63 5.82 4.38
CA LEU A 11 19.52 4.69 4.10
C LEU A 11 20.43 4.99 2.92
N GLY A 12 21.69 4.55 3.02
CA GLY A 12 22.71 4.69 1.99
C GLY A 12 23.62 3.48 1.90
N GLY A 13 24.53 3.46 0.90
CA GLY A 13 25.44 2.34 0.67
C GLY A 13 24.84 1.24 -0.22
N ALA A 14 23.59 1.39 -0.66
CA ALA A 14 22.91 0.55 -1.64
C ALA A 14 21.87 1.40 -2.39
N THR A 15 21.47 0.95 -3.57
CA THR A 15 20.37 1.58 -4.31
C THR A 15 19.01 1.21 -3.68
N PRO A 16 17.94 2.00 -3.91
CA PRO A 16 16.60 1.61 -3.48
C PRO A 16 16.17 0.23 -4.02
N ALA A 17 16.58 -0.12 -5.25
CA ALA A 17 16.33 -1.43 -5.84
C ALA A 17 17.03 -2.56 -5.08
N ASP A 18 18.27 -2.37 -4.64
CA ASP A 18 18.99 -3.34 -3.81
C ASP A 18 18.31 -3.52 -2.45
N ILE A 19 17.76 -2.45 -1.88
CA ILE A 19 17.02 -2.50 -0.61
C ILE A 19 15.70 -3.25 -0.79
N LEU A 20 14.96 -3.04 -1.90
CA LEU A 20 13.80 -3.87 -2.25
C LEU A 20 14.17 -5.35 -2.33
N GLY A 21 15.33 -5.68 -2.90
CA GLY A 21 15.84 -7.04 -2.98
C GLY A 21 16.00 -7.76 -1.64
N ARG A 22 16.02 -7.02 -0.52
CA ARG A 22 16.13 -7.56 0.84
C ARG A 22 14.78 -7.92 1.48
N LEU A 23 13.65 -7.54 0.87
CA LEU A 23 12.30 -7.80 1.41
C LEU A 23 12.02 -9.28 1.74
N PRO A 24 12.50 -10.29 0.97
CA PRO A 24 12.30 -11.70 1.32
C PRO A 24 12.88 -12.11 2.68
N HIS A 25 13.79 -11.32 3.24
CA HIS A 25 14.41 -11.56 4.56
C HIS A 25 13.68 -10.83 5.71
N MET A 26 12.63 -10.05 5.42
CA MET A 26 11.95 -9.22 6.42
C MET A 26 10.73 -9.89 7.05
N GLN A 27 10.51 -11.19 6.81
CA GLN A 27 9.35 -11.95 7.29
C GLN A 27 8.04 -11.35 6.77
N ARG A 28 7.02 -11.22 7.59
CA ARG A 28 5.72 -10.69 7.20
C ARG A 28 5.76 -9.16 7.18
N VAL A 29 5.46 -8.61 6.04
CA VAL A 29 5.40 -7.15 5.83
C VAL A 29 4.04 -6.73 5.27
N MET A 30 3.69 -5.48 5.47
CA MET A 30 2.58 -4.83 4.81
C MET A 30 3.14 -3.85 3.76
N ALA A 31 2.89 -4.14 2.48
CA ALA A 31 3.21 -3.26 1.36
C ALA A 31 2.03 -2.30 1.14
N VAL A 32 2.27 -1.01 1.35
CA VAL A 32 1.25 0.04 1.33
C VAL A 32 1.45 0.91 0.10
N LEU A 33 0.48 0.90 -0.80
CA LEU A 33 0.36 1.83 -1.91
C LEU A 33 -0.77 2.83 -1.59
N LYS A 34 -0.43 4.12 -1.53
CA LYS A 34 -1.37 5.17 -1.19
C LYS A 34 -1.38 6.26 -2.24
N GLY A 35 -2.52 6.54 -2.81
CA GLY A 35 -2.71 7.62 -3.79
C GLY A 35 -4.19 7.91 -4.03
N ASN A 36 -4.50 9.15 -4.41
CA ASN A 36 -5.82 9.57 -4.87
C ASN A 36 -6.99 9.09 -3.98
N GLY A 37 -6.79 9.16 -2.63
CA GLY A 37 -7.80 8.79 -1.64
C GLY A 37 -7.98 7.28 -1.40
N ALA A 38 -7.27 6.43 -2.11
CA ALA A 38 -7.22 5.00 -1.86
C ALA A 38 -5.92 4.62 -1.12
N THR A 39 -6.01 3.70 -0.17
CA THR A 39 -4.87 3.01 0.42
C THR A 39 -5.07 1.52 0.19
N HIS A 40 -4.17 0.91 -0.57
CA HIS A 40 -4.17 -0.50 -0.92
C HIS A 40 -3.00 -1.18 -0.20
N GLU A 41 -3.27 -2.16 0.64
CA GLU A 41 -2.29 -2.80 1.51
C GLU A 41 -2.28 -4.30 1.27
N ARG A 42 -1.08 -4.87 1.06
CA ARG A 42 -0.87 -6.33 0.96
C ARG A 42 -0.04 -6.79 2.14
N ILE A 43 -0.52 -7.83 2.86
CA ILE A 43 0.05 -8.27 4.13
C ILE A 43 0.50 -9.73 4.03
N GLY A 44 1.81 -9.97 4.05
CA GLY A 44 2.39 -11.30 3.99
C GLY A 44 3.90 -11.28 3.80
N ALA A 45 4.50 -12.44 3.64
CA ALA A 45 5.91 -12.53 3.28
C ALA A 45 6.10 -12.26 1.79
N VAL A 46 7.10 -11.45 1.43
CA VAL A 46 7.54 -11.29 0.05
C VAL A 46 8.34 -12.52 -0.35
N GLY A 47 7.86 -13.26 -1.34
CA GLY A 47 8.54 -14.48 -1.78
C GLY A 47 9.68 -14.21 -2.74
N THR A 48 9.49 -13.28 -3.66
CA THR A 48 10.49 -12.94 -4.69
C THR A 48 10.50 -11.46 -4.98
N VAL A 49 11.71 -10.96 -5.33
CA VAL A 49 11.91 -9.63 -5.90
C VAL A 49 12.72 -9.81 -7.17
N ARG A 50 12.22 -9.38 -8.32
CA ARG A 50 12.84 -9.61 -9.64
C ARG A 50 12.83 -8.34 -10.47
N ALA A 51 13.91 -8.10 -11.17
CA ALA A 51 13.93 -7.09 -12.24
C ALA A 51 13.20 -7.61 -13.48
N GLU A 52 12.30 -6.81 -14.02
CA GLU A 52 11.51 -7.07 -15.23
C GLU A 52 11.60 -5.84 -16.16
N GLY A 53 12.71 -5.74 -16.91
CA GLY A 53 13.01 -4.52 -17.68
C GLY A 53 13.24 -3.33 -16.74
N ASP A 54 12.50 -2.25 -16.94
CA ASP A 54 12.57 -1.04 -16.11
C ASP A 54 11.79 -1.17 -14.77
N TRP A 55 11.11 -2.30 -14.56
CA TRP A 55 10.29 -2.55 -13.38
C TRP A 55 10.93 -3.55 -12.43
N ILE A 56 10.57 -3.44 -11.17
CA ILE A 56 10.87 -4.41 -10.12
C ILE A 56 9.56 -5.06 -9.72
N ALA A 57 9.45 -6.38 -9.89
CA ALA A 57 8.28 -7.14 -9.48
C ALA A 57 8.47 -7.70 -8.07
N LEU A 58 7.48 -7.47 -7.20
CA LEU A 58 7.31 -8.20 -5.95
C LEU A 58 6.33 -9.33 -6.17
N GLY A 59 6.72 -10.54 -5.80
CA GLY A 59 5.92 -11.75 -5.98
C GLY A 59 5.94 -12.65 -4.76
N GLY A 60 5.09 -13.69 -4.83
CA GLY A 60 4.93 -14.70 -3.78
C GLY A 60 3.45 -15.07 -3.62
N ALA A 61 3.12 -15.74 -2.51
CA ALA A 61 1.74 -16.18 -2.25
C ALA A 61 0.76 -15.01 -2.08
N VAL A 62 1.26 -13.86 -1.62
CA VAL A 62 0.42 -12.70 -1.27
C VAL A 62 0.71 -11.50 -2.16
N HIS A 63 1.99 -11.15 -2.32
CA HIS A 63 2.36 -9.91 -2.99
C HIS A 63 2.30 -10.04 -4.51
N THR A 64 1.69 -9.04 -5.15
CA THR A 64 1.66 -8.83 -6.59
C THR A 64 1.78 -7.33 -6.82
N ALA A 65 3.01 -6.84 -6.97
CA ALA A 65 3.29 -5.42 -7.19
C ALA A 65 4.40 -5.25 -8.23
N ARG A 66 4.39 -4.11 -8.92
CA ARG A 66 5.42 -3.67 -9.85
C ARG A 66 5.83 -2.25 -9.50
N ILE A 67 7.12 -2.02 -9.39
CA ILE A 67 7.70 -0.73 -9.02
C ILE A 67 8.61 -0.27 -10.15
N ASP A 68 8.42 0.93 -10.64
CA ASP A 68 9.30 1.57 -11.63
C ASP A 68 10.64 1.91 -10.95
N ALA A 69 11.69 1.22 -11.34
CA ALA A 69 13.02 1.39 -10.75
C ALA A 69 13.57 2.80 -10.96
N ALA A 70 13.25 3.45 -12.10
CA ALA A 70 13.70 4.79 -12.42
C ALA A 70 13.06 5.89 -11.53
N ARG A 71 11.93 5.58 -10.92
CA ARG A 71 11.24 6.48 -9.99
C ARG A 71 11.79 6.43 -8.56
N LEU A 72 12.60 5.45 -8.23
CA LEU A 72 13.12 5.28 -6.88
C LEU A 72 14.38 6.11 -6.67
N ALA A 73 14.33 7.11 -5.79
CA ALA A 73 15.47 8.00 -5.49
C ALA A 73 16.00 7.84 -4.06
N GLY A 74 15.15 7.47 -3.09
CA GLY A 74 15.55 7.37 -1.70
C GLY A 74 14.79 6.31 -0.91
N VAL A 75 15.39 5.89 0.22
CA VAL A 75 14.73 5.02 1.19
C VAL A 75 14.96 5.56 2.59
N THR A 76 13.88 5.67 3.36
CA THR A 76 13.93 6.07 4.77
C THR A 76 13.42 4.93 5.64
N LEU A 77 14.21 4.51 6.63
CA LEU A 77 13.78 3.64 7.72
C LEU A 77 13.18 4.50 8.84
N ASP A 78 12.03 4.12 9.35
CA ASP A 78 11.39 4.74 10.51
C ASP A 78 11.00 3.65 11.53
N THR A 79 11.56 3.72 12.74
CA THR A 79 11.28 2.80 13.87
C THR A 79 10.53 3.50 15.01
N SER A 80 9.96 4.68 14.77
CA SER A 80 9.26 5.45 15.79
C SER A 80 7.83 4.99 16.07
N SER A 81 7.23 4.20 15.16
CA SER A 81 5.85 3.72 15.31
C SER A 81 5.79 2.53 16.25
N GLU A 82 5.04 2.69 17.35
CA GLU A 82 4.83 1.63 18.34
C GLU A 82 3.34 1.51 18.67
N MET A 83 2.87 0.28 18.81
CA MET A 83 1.52 -0.02 19.27
C MET A 83 1.54 -1.29 20.12
N GLY A 84 0.94 -1.23 21.30
CA GLY A 84 0.89 -2.38 22.22
C GLY A 84 2.26 -2.89 22.67
N GLY A 85 3.28 -2.02 22.73
CA GLY A 85 4.65 -2.40 23.10
C GLY A 85 5.48 -3.01 21.96
N GLN A 86 4.90 -3.15 20.76
CA GLN A 86 5.61 -3.62 19.58
C GLN A 86 5.93 -2.46 18.64
N VAL A 87 7.20 -2.41 18.19
CA VAL A 87 7.64 -1.47 17.15
C VAL A 87 7.24 -2.02 15.77
N TYR A 88 6.67 -1.15 14.94
CA TYR A 88 6.33 -1.41 13.55
C TYR A 88 7.26 -0.59 12.65
N PRO A 89 8.43 -1.13 12.30
CA PRO A 89 9.39 -0.41 11.47
C PRO A 89 8.82 -0.24 10.07
N SER A 90 9.10 0.91 9.43
CA SER A 90 8.70 1.10 8.05
C SER A 90 9.84 1.58 7.18
N LEU A 91 9.84 1.13 5.92
CA LEU A 91 10.68 1.63 4.85
C LEU A 91 9.81 2.45 3.90
N ASP A 92 10.14 3.70 3.71
CA ASP A 92 9.46 4.58 2.77
C ASP A 92 10.37 4.78 1.55
N PHE A 93 9.95 4.21 0.42
CA PHE A 93 10.63 4.36 -0.87
C PHE A 93 10.06 5.59 -1.56
N THR A 94 10.91 6.57 -1.85
CA THR A 94 10.50 7.87 -2.36
C THR A 94 11.10 8.15 -3.73
N ASP A 95 10.42 9.00 -4.50
CA ASP A 95 10.93 9.57 -5.73
C ASP A 95 11.91 10.74 -5.47
N ALA A 96 12.36 11.38 -6.55
CA ALA A 96 13.30 12.49 -6.50
C ALA A 96 12.71 13.75 -5.83
N GLU A 97 11.40 13.90 -5.86
CA GLU A 97 10.66 14.99 -5.22
C GLU A 97 10.35 14.69 -3.74
N GLY A 98 10.69 13.47 -3.27
CA GLY A 98 10.43 13.01 -1.90
C GLY A 98 9.01 12.48 -1.69
N ALA A 99 8.22 12.31 -2.75
CA ALA A 99 6.91 11.67 -2.65
C ALA A 99 7.05 10.15 -2.46
N SER A 100 6.18 9.57 -1.63
CA SER A 100 6.19 8.13 -1.36
C SER A 100 5.70 7.36 -2.58
N VAL A 101 6.53 6.49 -3.12
CA VAL A 101 6.20 5.53 -4.20
C VAL A 101 5.59 4.26 -3.61
N LEU A 102 6.22 3.74 -2.56
CA LEU A 102 5.78 2.54 -1.84
C LEU A 102 6.28 2.61 -0.40
N ARG A 103 5.43 2.19 0.54
CA ARG A 103 5.86 1.98 1.93
C ARG A 103 5.77 0.51 2.29
N ILE A 104 6.80 0.00 2.98
CA ILE A 104 6.83 -1.35 3.54
C ILE A 104 6.82 -1.22 5.06
N VAL A 105 5.91 -1.92 5.74
CA VAL A 105 5.82 -1.92 7.20
C VAL A 105 6.08 -3.33 7.71
N GLY A 106 7.03 -3.50 8.62
CA GLY A 106 7.28 -4.79 9.30
C GLY A 106 6.15 -5.11 10.27
N MET A 107 5.57 -6.31 10.15
CA MET A 107 4.40 -6.72 10.94
C MET A 107 4.76 -7.58 12.15
N ASP A 108 5.93 -8.19 12.15
CA ASP A 108 6.38 -9.14 13.20
C ASP A 108 7.47 -8.54 14.11
N GLY A 109 7.45 -7.21 14.28
CA GLY A 109 8.46 -6.49 15.05
C GLY A 109 9.62 -5.98 14.21
N ALA A 110 10.61 -5.39 14.85
CA ALA A 110 11.65 -4.65 14.15
C ALA A 110 12.89 -5.51 13.83
N ASP A 111 13.14 -6.59 14.53
CA ASP A 111 14.40 -7.36 14.42
C ASP A 111 14.67 -7.87 13.00
N ALA A 112 13.67 -8.45 12.33
CA ALA A 112 13.82 -8.97 10.97
C ALA A 112 14.07 -7.85 9.94
N VAL A 113 13.34 -6.74 10.05
CA VAL A 113 13.52 -5.59 9.13
C VAL A 113 14.88 -4.95 9.35
N VAL A 114 15.26 -4.67 10.60
CA VAL A 114 16.53 -4.03 10.94
C VAL A 114 17.71 -4.93 10.59
N GLY A 115 17.60 -6.25 10.85
CA GLY A 115 18.63 -7.23 10.49
C GLY A 115 18.81 -7.38 8.97
N ALA A 116 17.74 -7.34 8.20
CA ALA A 116 17.82 -7.36 6.74
C ALA A 116 18.54 -6.12 6.16
N LEU A 117 18.65 -5.03 6.94
CA LEU A 117 19.31 -3.79 6.57
C LEU A 117 20.73 -3.65 7.12
N ASP A 118 21.30 -4.74 7.67
CA ASP A 118 22.66 -4.72 8.17
C ASP A 118 23.67 -4.35 7.08
N GLY A 119 24.68 -3.59 7.48
CA GLY A 119 25.74 -3.08 6.59
C GLY A 119 25.35 -1.83 5.80
N LEU A 120 24.09 -1.37 5.87
CA LEU A 120 23.70 -0.09 5.25
C LEU A 120 24.08 1.10 6.12
N MET A 121 24.51 2.17 5.47
CA MET A 121 24.73 3.47 6.14
C MET A 121 23.38 4.04 6.58
N ARG A 122 23.35 4.64 7.78
CA ARG A 122 22.18 5.30 8.36
C ARG A 122 22.55 6.73 8.71
N ARG A 123 21.83 7.68 8.13
CA ARG A 123 21.94 9.09 8.46
C ARG A 123 20.63 9.57 9.08
N ALA A 124 20.66 10.02 10.33
CA ALA A 124 19.47 10.54 10.99
C ALA A 124 18.82 11.66 10.17
N VAL A 125 17.49 11.62 10.10
CA VAL A 125 16.67 12.64 9.42
C VAL A 125 15.51 13.03 10.33
N ASP A 126 15.01 14.25 10.14
CA ASP A 126 13.91 14.78 10.92
C ASP A 126 12.62 13.98 10.71
N ALA A 127 11.79 13.96 11.75
CA ALA A 127 10.45 13.41 11.66
C ALA A 127 9.61 14.23 10.66
N VAL A 128 8.95 13.56 9.71
CA VAL A 128 7.98 14.25 8.87
C VAL A 128 6.68 14.38 9.65
N PRO A 129 6.14 15.60 9.81
CA PRO A 129 4.84 15.80 10.44
C PRO A 129 3.78 14.95 9.74
N ARG A 130 2.98 14.22 10.50
CA ARG A 130 1.82 13.51 9.94
C ARG A 130 0.79 14.55 9.50
N ILE A 131 0.71 14.80 8.20
CA ILE A 131 -0.35 15.64 7.63
C ILE A 131 -1.64 14.83 7.72
N ARG A 132 -2.55 15.25 8.58
CA ARG A 132 -3.93 14.74 8.54
C ARG A 132 -4.61 15.34 7.31
N PRO A 133 -5.38 14.54 6.52
CA PRO A 133 -6.16 15.10 5.42
C PRO A 133 -7.01 16.27 5.94
N ALA A 134 -7.01 17.38 5.20
CA ALA A 134 -7.84 18.52 5.53
C ALA A 134 -9.32 18.16 5.40
N GLY A 135 -10.13 18.60 6.36
CA GLY A 135 -11.57 18.39 6.41
C GLY A 135 -12.00 17.22 7.27
N ASP A 136 -13.14 17.37 7.93
CA ASP A 136 -13.80 16.28 8.63
C ASP A 136 -14.29 15.26 7.62
N ALA A 137 -14.12 13.97 7.94
CA ALA A 137 -14.73 12.92 7.15
C ALA A 137 -16.26 13.07 7.19
N PRO A 138 -16.97 12.87 6.07
CA PRO A 138 -18.42 12.87 6.07
C PRO A 138 -18.94 11.89 7.13
N LYS A 139 -19.90 12.32 7.95
CA LYS A 139 -20.51 11.45 8.97
C LYS A 139 -21.42 10.39 8.33
N ASP A 140 -22.07 10.77 7.24
CA ASP A 140 -22.87 9.89 6.40
C ASP A 140 -22.35 9.97 4.96
N PHE A 141 -22.08 8.82 4.38
CA PHE A 141 -21.64 8.64 3.01
C PHE A 141 -22.20 7.36 2.38
N SER A 142 -23.41 6.98 2.85
CA SER A 142 -24.12 5.80 2.34
C SER A 142 -24.30 5.80 0.82
N ASP A 143 -24.42 6.98 0.23
CA ASP A 143 -24.56 7.17 -1.23
C ASP A 143 -23.22 7.37 -1.95
N ASP A 144 -22.09 7.18 -1.26
CA ASP A 144 -20.76 7.32 -1.87
C ASP A 144 -20.56 6.25 -2.95
N PRO A 145 -20.23 6.64 -4.20
CA PRO A 145 -20.09 5.68 -5.30
C PRO A 145 -19.05 4.58 -5.03
N GLY A 146 -18.00 4.89 -4.26
CA GLY A 146 -17.00 3.92 -3.86
C GLY A 146 -17.56 2.87 -2.91
N LEU A 147 -18.30 3.31 -1.87
CA LEU A 147 -18.98 2.41 -0.94
C LEU A 147 -20.03 1.55 -1.64
N VAL A 148 -20.91 2.17 -2.43
CA VAL A 148 -22.00 1.50 -3.13
C VAL A 148 -21.51 0.37 -4.05
N LEU A 149 -20.44 0.59 -4.82
CA LEU A 149 -19.87 -0.48 -5.65
C LEU A 149 -19.27 -1.61 -4.82
N LEU A 150 -18.51 -1.30 -3.78
CA LEU A 150 -17.89 -2.32 -2.94
C LEU A 150 -18.95 -3.19 -2.25
N GLU A 151 -20.06 -2.59 -1.76
CA GLU A 151 -21.18 -3.33 -1.18
C GLU A 151 -21.91 -4.19 -2.22
N ARG A 152 -22.15 -3.67 -3.43
CA ARG A 152 -22.73 -4.44 -4.53
C ARG A 152 -21.88 -5.68 -4.84
N LEU A 153 -20.55 -5.52 -4.98
CA LEU A 153 -19.64 -6.63 -5.27
C LEU A 153 -19.56 -7.66 -4.13
N ARG A 154 -19.66 -7.21 -2.89
CA ARG A 154 -19.79 -8.10 -1.71
C ARG A 154 -21.08 -8.94 -1.82
N ASP A 155 -22.20 -8.30 -2.10
CA ASP A 155 -23.52 -8.96 -2.15
C ASP A 155 -23.63 -9.93 -3.33
N GLU A 156 -22.99 -9.62 -4.45
CA GLU A 156 -22.84 -10.52 -5.59
C GLU A 156 -21.99 -11.76 -5.24
N GLY A 157 -21.07 -11.67 -4.29
CA GLY A 157 -20.18 -12.76 -3.87
C GLY A 157 -19.21 -13.23 -4.96
N THR A 158 -19.04 -12.45 -6.02
CA THR A 158 -18.13 -12.75 -7.14
C THR A 158 -16.70 -12.45 -6.74
N ALA A 159 -15.74 -13.27 -7.21
CA ALA A 159 -14.33 -12.96 -7.06
C ALA A 159 -13.99 -11.72 -7.90
N VAL A 160 -13.13 -10.86 -7.34
CA VAL A 160 -12.69 -9.64 -8.00
C VAL A 160 -11.17 -9.50 -7.95
N THR A 161 -10.61 -8.79 -8.92
CA THR A 161 -9.26 -8.23 -8.82
C THR A 161 -9.38 -6.75 -8.51
N ILE A 162 -8.78 -6.30 -7.42
CA ILE A 162 -8.67 -4.89 -7.05
C ILE A 162 -7.24 -4.45 -7.31
N ARG A 163 -7.07 -3.52 -8.25
CA ARG A 163 -5.77 -2.95 -8.60
C ARG A 163 -5.73 -1.48 -8.23
N ALA A 164 -4.66 -1.08 -7.58
CA ALA A 164 -4.31 0.31 -7.39
C ALA A 164 -3.03 0.64 -8.15
N ALA A 165 -3.03 1.75 -8.88
CA ALA A 165 -1.88 2.29 -9.58
C ALA A 165 -1.64 3.73 -9.14
N HIS A 166 -0.37 4.05 -8.87
CA HIS A 166 0.12 5.38 -8.55
C HIS A 166 1.41 5.61 -9.35
N PRO A 167 1.82 6.83 -9.67
CA PRO A 167 3.09 7.06 -10.37
C PRO A 167 4.26 6.30 -9.73
N GLY A 168 4.82 5.34 -10.48
CA GLY A 168 5.95 4.52 -10.05
C GLY A 168 5.60 3.21 -9.32
N CYS A 169 4.32 2.92 -9.03
CA CYS A 169 3.94 1.65 -8.41
C CYS A 169 2.54 1.20 -8.78
N GLU A 170 2.40 -0.10 -9.02
CA GLU A 170 1.12 -0.80 -9.18
C GLU A 170 1.05 -1.96 -8.21
N GLN A 171 -0.10 -2.19 -7.62
CA GLN A 171 -0.34 -3.30 -6.69
C GLN A 171 -1.74 -3.88 -6.90
N SER A 172 -1.87 -5.20 -6.80
CA SER A 172 -3.16 -5.88 -6.97
C SER A 172 -3.43 -6.92 -5.89
N TRP A 173 -4.72 -7.14 -5.68
CA TRP A 173 -5.27 -8.22 -4.87
C TRP A 173 -6.35 -8.95 -5.66
N HIS A 174 -6.46 -10.25 -5.43
CA HIS A 174 -7.50 -11.09 -6.01
C HIS A 174 -8.20 -11.86 -4.89
N GLY A 175 -9.54 -11.86 -4.90
CA GLY A 175 -10.34 -12.56 -3.90
C GLY A 175 -11.81 -12.15 -3.92
N ARG A 176 -12.56 -12.57 -2.90
CA ARG A 176 -13.95 -12.16 -2.68
C ARG A 176 -14.01 -11.09 -1.61
N ILE A 177 -14.84 -10.08 -1.81
CA ILE A 177 -15.14 -9.09 -0.79
C ILE A 177 -16.16 -9.72 0.15
N GLU A 178 -15.72 -10.10 1.35
CA GLU A 178 -16.61 -10.71 2.35
C GLU A 178 -17.32 -9.65 3.20
N THR A 179 -16.61 -8.57 3.52
CA THR A 179 -17.16 -7.48 4.35
C THR A 179 -16.72 -6.12 3.82
N VAL A 180 -17.65 -5.17 3.85
CA VAL A 180 -17.37 -3.76 3.66
C VAL A 180 -17.81 -3.04 4.93
N LYS A 181 -16.89 -2.30 5.57
CA LYS A 181 -17.18 -1.58 6.82
C LYS A 181 -16.97 -0.08 6.60
N PRO A 182 -18.08 0.71 6.49
CA PRO A 182 -17.94 2.15 6.54
C PRO A 182 -17.49 2.58 7.93
N GLY A 183 -16.50 3.47 8.00
CA GLY A 183 -16.01 3.97 9.28
C GLY A 183 -14.92 5.02 9.12
N MET A 184 -14.89 6.01 9.99
CA MET A 184 -13.92 7.11 10.01
C MET A 184 -13.75 7.82 8.65
N GLY A 185 -14.83 7.88 7.84
CA GLY A 185 -14.83 8.49 6.51
C GLY A 185 -14.19 7.64 5.41
N PHE A 186 -14.11 6.34 5.61
CA PHE A 186 -13.62 5.38 4.62
C PHE A 186 -14.59 4.22 4.43
N ALA A 187 -14.69 3.73 3.21
CA ALA A 187 -15.17 2.39 2.93
C ALA A 187 -13.98 1.43 3.07
N ASN A 188 -14.09 0.48 4.00
CA ASN A 188 -13.00 -0.42 4.34
C ASN A 188 -13.33 -1.85 3.93
N VAL A 189 -12.46 -2.46 3.12
CA VAL A 189 -12.42 -3.90 2.86
C VAL A 189 -11.19 -4.44 3.58
N MET A 190 -11.35 -5.45 4.43
CA MET A 190 -10.25 -5.99 5.22
C MET A 190 -10.31 -7.51 5.24
N THR A 191 -9.22 -8.16 4.81
CA THR A 191 -8.97 -9.59 4.93
C THR A 191 -7.63 -9.81 5.66
N PRO A 192 -7.25 -11.03 6.03
CA PRO A 192 -5.96 -11.26 6.69
C PRO A 192 -4.72 -10.85 5.88
N ASP A 193 -4.84 -10.81 4.55
CA ASP A 193 -3.74 -10.53 3.61
C ASP A 193 -3.91 -9.27 2.77
N PHE A 194 -5.06 -8.57 2.93
CA PHE A 194 -5.40 -7.40 2.13
C PHE A 194 -6.28 -6.40 2.88
N HIS A 195 -5.93 -5.12 2.79
CA HIS A 195 -6.81 -4.03 3.17
C HIS A 195 -6.94 -3.03 2.02
N LEU A 196 -8.17 -2.54 1.83
CA LEU A 196 -8.47 -1.35 1.04
C LEU A 196 -9.17 -0.34 1.94
N HIS A 197 -8.63 0.87 2.01
CA HIS A 197 -9.27 2.01 2.64
C HIS A 197 -9.56 3.06 1.56
N LEU A 198 -10.81 3.19 1.17
CA LEU A 198 -11.25 4.13 0.15
C LEU A 198 -11.94 5.31 0.84
N ARG A 199 -11.33 6.49 0.76
CA ARG A 199 -11.86 7.69 1.41
C ARG A 199 -13.15 8.15 0.73
N ALA A 200 -14.18 8.42 1.51
CA ALA A 200 -15.43 8.98 1.02
C ALA A 200 -15.22 10.29 0.25
N GLY A 201 -15.94 10.46 -0.84
CA GLY A 201 -15.83 11.61 -1.75
C GLY A 201 -14.64 11.56 -2.72
N THR A 202 -13.83 10.51 -2.67
CA THR A 202 -12.70 10.34 -3.61
C THR A 202 -13.17 9.85 -4.97
N VAL A 203 -14.13 8.93 -4.99
CA VAL A 203 -14.74 8.40 -6.20
C VAL A 203 -16.05 9.14 -6.44
N SER A 204 -16.15 9.85 -7.54
CA SER A 204 -17.38 10.53 -7.97
C SER A 204 -18.27 9.66 -8.86
N GLY A 205 -17.70 8.57 -9.40
CA GLY A 205 -18.38 7.60 -10.26
C GLY A 205 -17.44 6.55 -10.78
N TRP A 206 -17.99 5.62 -11.52
CA TRP A 206 -17.26 4.52 -12.15
C TRP A 206 -17.49 4.53 -13.65
N ARG A 207 -16.41 4.40 -14.42
CA ARG A 207 -16.54 4.03 -15.83
C ARG A 207 -16.61 2.51 -15.89
N GLU A 208 -17.76 2.01 -16.32
CA GLU A 208 -18.02 0.57 -16.45
C GLU A 208 -17.76 0.12 -17.90
N ASP A 209 -16.96 -0.92 -18.07
CA ASP A 209 -16.69 -1.58 -19.33
C ASP A 209 -16.78 -3.10 -19.10
N GLY A 210 -17.97 -3.66 -19.31
CA GLY A 210 -18.27 -5.04 -18.95
C GLY A 210 -18.06 -5.30 -17.45
N ASP A 211 -17.14 -6.19 -17.15
CA ASP A 211 -16.78 -6.57 -15.76
C ASP A 211 -15.75 -5.65 -15.10
N ARG A 212 -15.32 -4.60 -15.80
CA ARG A 212 -14.28 -3.70 -15.35
C ARG A 212 -14.85 -2.35 -14.91
N PHE A 213 -14.49 -1.93 -13.71
CA PHE A 213 -14.87 -0.66 -13.07
C PHE A 213 -13.62 0.19 -12.84
N VAL A 214 -13.56 1.34 -13.52
CA VAL A 214 -12.47 2.31 -13.37
C VAL A 214 -12.98 3.48 -12.53
N ALA A 215 -12.36 3.72 -11.38
CA ALA A 215 -12.75 4.81 -10.49
C ALA A 215 -12.41 6.17 -11.09
N LEU A 216 -13.39 7.07 -11.11
CA LEU A 216 -13.25 8.46 -11.54
C LEU A 216 -13.29 9.39 -10.32
N GLY A 217 -12.36 10.33 -10.26
CA GLY A 217 -12.36 11.41 -9.28
C GLY A 217 -13.39 12.49 -9.57
N PRO A 218 -13.52 13.51 -8.69
CA PRO A 218 -14.47 14.60 -8.86
C PRO A 218 -14.30 15.42 -10.14
N ASP A 219 -13.08 15.40 -10.71
CA ASP A 219 -12.72 16.03 -11.99
C ASP A 219 -12.90 15.11 -13.20
N SER A 220 -13.52 13.92 -12.99
CA SER A 220 -13.69 12.87 -14.00
C SER A 220 -12.37 12.26 -14.51
N VAL A 221 -11.27 12.50 -13.80
CA VAL A 221 -9.97 11.87 -14.08
C VAL A 221 -9.88 10.51 -13.36
N GLU A 222 -9.25 9.54 -14.00
CA GLU A 222 -9.04 8.23 -13.38
C GLU A 222 -8.17 8.34 -12.13
N THR A 223 -8.62 7.72 -11.03
CA THR A 223 -7.90 7.76 -9.75
C THR A 223 -6.75 6.74 -9.69
N GLY A 224 -6.69 5.80 -10.63
CA GLY A 224 -5.77 4.66 -10.61
C GLY A 224 -6.33 3.44 -9.87
N LEU A 225 -7.53 3.51 -9.27
CA LEU A 225 -8.21 2.36 -8.70
C LEU A 225 -9.07 1.69 -9.78
N VAL A 226 -8.87 0.39 -9.97
CA VAL A 226 -9.64 -0.44 -10.90
C VAL A 226 -10.10 -1.70 -10.19
N ILE A 227 -11.36 -2.06 -10.37
CA ILE A 227 -11.93 -3.32 -9.89
C ILE A 227 -12.45 -4.11 -11.10
N GLU A 228 -12.11 -5.39 -11.16
CA GLU A 228 -12.55 -6.29 -12.24
C GLU A 228 -13.19 -7.53 -11.63
N ARG A 229 -14.41 -7.89 -12.09
CA ARG A 229 -14.98 -9.20 -11.78
C ARG A 229 -14.17 -10.27 -12.48
N VAL A 230 -13.93 -11.36 -11.79
CA VAL A 230 -13.29 -12.53 -12.38
C VAL A 230 -14.39 -13.54 -12.73
N ALA A 231 -14.44 -13.94 -14.01
CA ALA A 231 -15.40 -14.95 -14.45
C ALA A 231 -15.23 -16.22 -13.59
N ALA A 232 -16.35 -16.84 -13.22
CA ALA A 232 -16.33 -18.16 -12.62
C ALA A 232 -15.80 -19.16 -13.66
N GLU A 233 -14.74 -19.91 -13.31
CA GLU A 233 -14.28 -21.04 -14.10
C GLU A 233 -15.29 -22.19 -14.11
#